data_40eb573d763a2ad8235e467dbb3ea768
#
_entry.id   40eb573d763a2ad8235e467dbb3ea768
#
_cell.length_a   1.000
_cell.length_b   1.000
_cell.length_c   1.000
_cell.angle_alpha   90.00
_cell.angle_beta   90.00
_cell.angle_gamma   90.00
#
_symmetry.space_group_name_H-M   'P 1'
#
loop_
_entity.id
_entity.type
_entity.pdbx_description
1 polymer ?
#
loop_
_entity_poly.entity_id
_entity_poly.type
_entity_poly.pdbx_seq_one_letter_code
_entity_poly.pdbx_strand_id
1 'polypeptide(L)'
;MVSAGEVVVGVDLGTTNTKVIAYDTSGRRLAGASAGYPLDEPHPGWAEQDPGRILDAVLTCLRSVVSEVDGRVAALSFSSAMHTLIGLDAAGDPLTPSLSWADSRAAAQADRLRAAPDGGLALHRRTGTPVHPMAPLPKLIWFREQRPELFARVACWAGIKDYVVSRLCGALVTDQSVASGTGLLDLGTLSWDREALELAGVGPERLPPLVETTAVLPGLPAAVADRVGLPAGTPVVAGGGDGPLANLGLGAVHPGVAACSIGTSGALRVTVEQPAVDPHGGVFCYALTRQRWVVGGAINNGGIVLDWAGHALAPDLGDEPAEALLELAGRVPPGAGGLIMLPYLLGERAPHWSGLPLGAYVGLTREHRREHLVRAAIEGVCLQLALVLDSMRAAGNEVREVRATGGFARSPLWRQILADALGLDVQFPAGHEGSGFGAALLGMYALGLVDSLDVAADLVRIADTVRPDPSAAAVYAALRPVFADLYDALVPTYRSLHRLSGR
;
A
#
# COMPACT_ATOMS: atom_id res chain seq x y z
N MET A 1 30.00 5.97 15.38
CA MET A 1 30.89 6.27 14.20
C MET A 1 30.42 5.39 13.07
N VAL A 2 29.81 5.97 12.04
CA VAL A 2 29.33 5.24 10.86
C VAL A 2 30.56 4.77 10.09
N SER A 3 30.68 3.47 9.87
CA SER A 3 31.78 2.87 9.07
C SER A 3 31.59 3.32 7.60
N ALA A 4 32.52 4.09 7.08
CA ALA A 4 32.55 4.45 5.66
C ALA A 4 32.72 3.15 4.86
N GLY A 5 31.71 2.77 4.06
CA GLY A 5 31.77 1.62 3.16
C GLY A 5 30.72 0.52 3.39
N GLU A 6 29.89 0.60 4.45
CA GLU A 6 28.77 -0.34 4.64
C GLU A 6 27.59 0.04 3.75
N VAL A 7 27.04 -0.94 3.05
CA VAL A 7 25.92 -0.80 2.13
C VAL A 7 24.78 -1.71 2.55
N VAL A 8 23.55 -1.21 2.60
CA VAL A 8 22.36 -2.04 2.78
C VAL A 8 21.53 -2.01 1.51
N VAL A 9 21.13 -3.19 1.07
CA VAL A 9 20.33 -3.38 -0.14
C VAL A 9 18.87 -3.53 0.25
N GLY A 10 18.03 -2.56 -0.15
CA GLY A 10 16.58 -2.65 -0.04
C GLY A 10 16.00 -3.39 -1.25
N VAL A 11 15.21 -4.44 -0.98
CA VAL A 11 14.50 -5.24 -1.98
C VAL A 11 13.01 -4.99 -1.82
N ASP A 12 12.38 -4.39 -2.81
CA ASP A 12 10.95 -4.07 -2.79
C ASP A 12 10.19 -4.97 -3.79
N LEU A 13 9.38 -5.87 -3.24
CA LEU A 13 8.54 -6.81 -3.99
C LEU A 13 7.18 -6.16 -4.26
N GLY A 14 7.08 -5.37 -5.33
CA GLY A 14 5.84 -4.70 -5.71
C GLY A 14 4.86 -5.61 -6.47
N THR A 15 3.69 -5.08 -6.82
CA THR A 15 2.65 -5.84 -7.53
C THR A 15 3.01 -6.13 -8.99
N THR A 16 3.76 -5.27 -9.66
CA THR A 16 4.07 -5.40 -11.10
C THR A 16 5.56 -5.50 -11.38
N ASN A 17 6.39 -5.21 -10.40
CA ASN A 17 7.84 -5.27 -10.53
C ASN A 17 8.51 -5.45 -9.17
N THR A 18 9.71 -5.99 -9.19
CA THR A 18 10.67 -5.91 -8.10
C THR A 18 11.61 -4.75 -8.36
N LYS A 19 11.93 -3.98 -7.30
CA LYS A 19 13.02 -2.99 -7.30
C LYS A 19 14.05 -3.38 -6.26
N VAL A 20 15.31 -3.30 -6.64
CA VAL A 20 16.45 -3.55 -5.76
C VAL A 20 17.34 -2.33 -5.79
N ILE A 21 17.64 -1.76 -4.63
CA ILE A 21 18.38 -0.51 -4.53
C ILE A 21 19.37 -0.60 -3.39
N ALA A 22 20.61 -0.24 -3.67
CA ALA A 22 21.69 -0.17 -2.69
C ALA A 22 21.84 1.24 -2.14
N TYR A 23 21.95 1.34 -0.81
CA TYR A 23 22.13 2.61 -0.10
C TYR A 23 23.33 2.52 0.83
N ASP A 24 24.09 3.63 0.93
CA ASP A 24 25.04 3.82 2.03
C ASP A 24 24.31 4.27 3.30
N THR A 25 25.03 4.28 4.40
CA THR A 25 24.47 4.63 5.72
C THR A 25 24.06 6.11 5.85
N SER A 26 24.40 6.95 4.88
CA SER A 26 23.89 8.33 4.77
C SER A 26 22.55 8.43 4.01
N GLY A 27 22.00 7.30 3.55
CA GLY A 27 20.79 7.24 2.76
C GLY A 27 20.98 7.56 1.28
N ARG A 28 22.24 7.71 0.81
CA ARG A 28 22.54 7.98 -0.60
C ARG A 28 22.37 6.68 -1.40
N ARG A 29 21.59 6.75 -2.47
CA ARG A 29 21.48 5.69 -3.48
C ARG A 29 22.80 5.51 -4.21
N LEU A 30 23.28 4.27 -4.27
CA LEU A 30 24.53 3.90 -4.96
C LEU A 30 24.25 3.21 -6.30
N ALA A 31 23.33 2.23 -6.32
CA ALA A 31 22.95 1.48 -7.50
C ALA A 31 21.47 1.11 -7.42
N GLY A 32 20.87 0.71 -8.53
CA GLY A 32 19.49 0.25 -8.54
C GLY A 32 19.09 -0.45 -9.82
N ALA A 33 18.30 -1.50 -9.69
CA ALA A 33 17.72 -2.26 -10.78
C ALA A 33 16.24 -2.54 -10.54
N SER A 34 15.49 -2.77 -11.62
CA SER A 34 14.08 -3.13 -11.56
C SER A 34 13.78 -4.17 -12.63
N ALA A 35 12.94 -5.16 -12.30
CA ALA A 35 12.45 -6.17 -13.24
C ALA A 35 10.94 -6.35 -13.06
N GLY A 36 10.21 -6.26 -14.18
CA GLY A 36 8.77 -6.44 -14.22
C GLY A 36 8.35 -7.90 -14.32
N TYR A 37 7.15 -8.19 -13.89
CA TYR A 37 6.46 -9.46 -14.09
C TYR A 37 4.95 -9.23 -14.29
N PRO A 38 4.25 -10.15 -15.00
CA PRO A 38 2.84 -9.99 -15.25
C PRO A 38 2.01 -10.15 -13.97
N LEU A 39 0.89 -9.46 -13.94
CA LEU A 39 -0.24 -9.75 -13.07
C LEU A 39 -1.28 -10.45 -13.94
N ASP A 40 -1.51 -11.73 -13.70
CA ASP A 40 -2.43 -12.54 -14.50
C ASP A 40 -3.86 -12.43 -13.96
N GLU A 41 -4.82 -12.22 -14.86
CA GLU A 41 -6.26 -12.15 -14.56
C GLU A 41 -7.02 -13.29 -15.23
N PRO A 42 -6.87 -14.56 -14.77
CA PRO A 42 -7.47 -15.71 -15.43
C PRO A 42 -9.01 -15.71 -15.42
N HIS A 43 -9.61 -14.95 -14.50
CA HIS A 43 -11.04 -14.69 -14.41
C HIS A 43 -11.29 -13.25 -13.95
N PRO A 44 -12.46 -12.65 -14.24
CA PRO A 44 -12.79 -11.31 -13.74
C PRO A 44 -12.62 -11.22 -12.22
N GLY A 45 -11.85 -10.23 -11.77
CA GLY A 45 -11.57 -9.98 -10.37
C GLY A 45 -10.53 -10.92 -9.71
N TRP A 46 -9.91 -11.83 -10.47
CA TRP A 46 -8.76 -12.59 -10.01
C TRP A 46 -7.48 -11.83 -10.35
N ALA A 47 -6.50 -11.89 -9.47
CA ALA A 47 -5.22 -11.22 -9.67
C ALA A 47 -4.09 -12.06 -9.09
N GLU A 48 -3.41 -12.78 -9.95
CA GLU A 48 -2.44 -13.83 -9.65
C GLU A 48 -1.05 -13.50 -10.19
N GLN A 49 -0.04 -14.01 -9.51
CA GLN A 49 1.37 -13.87 -9.91
C GLN A 49 2.08 -15.20 -9.80
N ASP A 50 3.01 -15.47 -10.69
CA ASP A 50 3.91 -16.63 -10.61
C ASP A 50 5.02 -16.36 -9.58
N PRO A 51 5.09 -17.10 -8.44
CA PRO A 51 6.12 -16.91 -7.43
C PRO A 51 7.54 -17.14 -7.95
N GLY A 52 7.71 -18.05 -8.92
CA GLY A 52 9.00 -18.34 -9.54
C GLY A 52 9.53 -17.13 -10.32
N ARG A 53 8.67 -16.48 -11.12
CA ARG A 53 9.04 -15.27 -11.86
C ARG A 53 9.43 -14.12 -10.94
N ILE A 54 8.74 -13.97 -9.80
CA ILE A 54 9.10 -12.95 -8.81
C ILE A 54 10.49 -13.26 -8.21
N LEU A 55 10.75 -14.50 -7.83
CA LEU A 55 12.05 -14.91 -7.33
C LEU A 55 13.18 -14.68 -8.36
N ASP A 56 12.96 -15.02 -9.62
CA ASP A 56 13.95 -14.80 -10.69
C ASP A 56 14.21 -13.31 -10.94
N ALA A 57 13.17 -12.46 -10.85
CA ALA A 57 13.31 -11.00 -10.92
C ALA A 57 14.17 -10.47 -9.76
N VAL A 58 13.96 -10.95 -8.53
CA VAL A 58 14.78 -10.60 -7.36
C VAL A 58 16.25 -10.98 -7.58
N LEU A 59 16.53 -12.22 -7.97
CA LEU A 59 17.89 -12.70 -8.18
C LEU A 59 18.59 -11.91 -9.30
N THR A 60 17.89 -11.62 -10.38
CA THR A 60 18.41 -10.82 -11.50
C THR A 60 18.77 -9.39 -11.05
N CYS A 61 17.84 -8.72 -10.34
CA CYS A 61 18.08 -7.37 -9.85
C CYS A 61 19.19 -7.32 -8.80
N LEU A 62 19.24 -8.28 -7.88
CA LEU A 62 20.31 -8.38 -6.88
C LEU A 62 21.68 -8.49 -7.56
N ARG A 63 21.82 -9.39 -8.52
CA ARG A 63 23.08 -9.57 -9.26
C ARG A 63 23.51 -8.28 -9.98
N SER A 64 22.57 -7.58 -10.62
CA SER A 64 22.87 -6.31 -11.29
C SER A 64 23.35 -5.27 -10.28
N VAL A 65 22.60 -5.03 -9.20
CA VAL A 65 22.92 -4.02 -8.20
C VAL A 65 24.27 -4.31 -7.51
N VAL A 66 24.50 -5.55 -7.11
CA VAL A 66 25.72 -5.96 -6.43
C VAL A 66 26.97 -5.76 -7.32
N SER A 67 26.86 -5.96 -8.63
CA SER A 67 27.97 -5.75 -9.57
C SER A 67 28.36 -4.27 -9.77
N GLU A 68 27.49 -3.33 -9.38
CA GLU A 68 27.70 -1.89 -9.51
C GLU A 68 28.14 -1.22 -8.19
N VAL A 69 28.11 -1.96 -7.07
CA VAL A 69 28.39 -1.42 -5.74
C VAL A 69 29.85 -1.59 -5.38
N ASP A 70 30.55 -0.48 -5.17
CA ASP A 70 31.86 -0.44 -4.54
C ASP A 70 31.68 -0.36 -3.01
N GLY A 71 31.71 -1.49 -2.32
CA GLY A 71 31.54 -1.51 -0.86
C GLY A 71 31.08 -2.86 -0.35
N ARG A 72 31.11 -3.02 0.98
CA ARG A 72 30.62 -4.24 1.62
C ARG A 72 29.12 -4.19 1.77
N VAL A 73 28.39 -5.10 1.14
CA VAL A 73 26.96 -5.30 1.41
C VAL A 73 26.82 -5.94 2.80
N ALA A 74 26.31 -5.14 3.74
CA ALA A 74 26.11 -5.53 5.13
C ALA A 74 24.87 -6.42 5.32
N ALA A 75 23.79 -6.15 4.57
CA ALA A 75 22.58 -6.97 4.56
C ALA A 75 21.70 -6.70 3.32
N LEU A 76 20.79 -7.67 3.07
CA LEU A 76 19.59 -7.50 2.27
C LEU A 76 18.40 -7.27 3.23
N SER A 77 17.54 -6.29 2.95
CA SER A 77 16.34 -6.02 3.73
C SER A 77 15.12 -5.87 2.82
N PHE A 78 13.97 -6.40 3.21
CA PHE A 78 12.84 -6.62 2.32
C PHE A 78 11.65 -5.71 2.61
N SER A 79 11.05 -5.21 1.54
CA SER A 79 9.71 -4.64 1.48
C SER A 79 8.85 -5.51 0.57
N SER A 80 7.57 -5.60 0.84
CA SER A 80 6.67 -6.38 -0.01
C SER A 80 5.27 -5.79 -0.08
N ALA A 81 4.65 -5.90 -1.25
CA ALA A 81 3.20 -5.75 -1.38
C ALA A 81 2.49 -6.60 -0.33
N MET A 82 1.60 -5.96 0.42
CA MET A 82 0.84 -6.60 1.49
C MET A 82 -0.32 -7.44 0.92
N HIS A 83 -0.96 -8.22 1.77
CA HIS A 83 -2.18 -9.00 1.45
C HIS A 83 -2.00 -10.11 0.42
N THR A 84 -0.76 -10.52 0.14
CA THR A 84 -0.49 -11.66 -0.74
C THR A 84 -0.76 -12.98 -0.02
N LEU A 85 -1.12 -14.03 -0.78
CA LEU A 85 -1.37 -15.36 -0.23
C LEU A 85 -0.91 -16.45 -1.20
N ILE A 86 -0.10 -17.40 -0.73
CA ILE A 86 0.38 -18.56 -1.47
C ILE A 86 0.17 -19.81 -0.62
N GLY A 87 -0.36 -20.87 -1.19
CA GLY A 87 -0.36 -22.21 -0.58
C GLY A 87 0.91 -22.97 -0.94
N LEU A 88 1.65 -23.41 0.07
CA LEU A 88 2.89 -24.17 -0.07
C LEU A 88 2.69 -25.62 0.38
N ASP A 89 3.40 -26.56 -0.24
CA ASP A 89 3.47 -27.95 0.24
C ASP A 89 4.51 -28.12 1.37
N ALA A 90 4.70 -29.33 1.83
CA ALA A 90 5.65 -29.64 2.91
C ALA A 90 7.13 -29.40 2.54
N ALA A 91 7.46 -29.35 1.25
CA ALA A 91 8.79 -29.00 0.75
C ALA A 91 8.98 -27.48 0.57
N GLY A 92 7.89 -26.71 0.78
CA GLY A 92 7.85 -25.26 0.55
C GLY A 92 7.65 -24.90 -0.92
N ASP A 93 7.25 -25.84 -1.78
CA ASP A 93 6.95 -25.57 -3.18
C ASP A 93 5.53 -25.04 -3.36
N PRO A 94 5.31 -24.06 -4.28
CA PRO A 94 4.01 -23.46 -4.48
C PRO A 94 2.97 -24.46 -5.04
N LEU A 95 1.85 -24.63 -4.36
CA LEU A 95 0.66 -25.34 -4.84
C LEU A 95 -0.34 -24.41 -5.49
N THR A 96 -0.20 -23.09 -5.26
CA THR A 96 -1.05 -22.04 -5.86
C THR A 96 -0.15 -20.93 -6.43
N PRO A 97 -0.65 -20.12 -7.37
CA PRO A 97 -0.06 -18.82 -7.63
C PRO A 97 -0.10 -17.94 -6.38
N SER A 98 0.66 -16.84 -6.39
CA SER A 98 0.54 -15.79 -5.39
C SER A 98 -0.67 -14.91 -5.69
N LEU A 99 -1.67 -14.92 -4.83
CA LEU A 99 -2.80 -14.02 -4.93
C LEU A 99 -2.37 -12.63 -4.44
N SER A 100 -2.62 -11.59 -5.23
CA SER A 100 -2.26 -10.21 -4.87
C SER A 100 -3.37 -9.53 -4.05
N TRP A 101 -3.10 -8.31 -3.57
CA TRP A 101 -4.09 -7.46 -2.91
C TRP A 101 -5.27 -7.07 -3.83
N ALA A 102 -5.06 -7.04 -5.15
CA ALA A 102 -6.09 -6.71 -6.13
C ALA A 102 -7.08 -7.88 -6.36
N ASP A 103 -6.75 -9.08 -5.90
CA ASP A 103 -7.59 -10.25 -6.04
C ASP A 103 -8.86 -10.13 -5.20
N SER A 104 -10.01 -10.13 -5.87
CA SER A 104 -11.34 -9.96 -5.27
C SER A 104 -12.20 -11.23 -5.28
N ARG A 105 -11.61 -12.43 -5.63
CA ARG A 105 -12.38 -13.70 -5.67
C ARG A 105 -13.12 -14.03 -4.38
N ALA A 106 -12.63 -13.54 -3.25
CA ALA A 106 -13.21 -13.73 -1.93
C ALA A 106 -14.24 -12.65 -1.52
N ALA A 107 -14.80 -11.90 -2.49
CA ALA A 107 -15.76 -10.82 -2.21
C ALA A 107 -16.97 -11.32 -1.42
N ALA A 108 -17.57 -12.45 -1.82
CA ALA A 108 -18.71 -13.03 -1.12
C ALA A 108 -18.39 -13.45 0.32
N GLN A 109 -17.16 -13.92 0.60
CA GLN A 109 -16.69 -14.27 1.93
C GLN A 109 -16.53 -13.01 2.80
N ALA A 110 -15.94 -11.96 2.25
CA ALA A 110 -15.82 -10.68 2.94
C ALA A 110 -17.20 -10.07 3.24
N ASP A 111 -18.15 -10.15 2.30
CA ASP A 111 -19.51 -9.66 2.50
C ASP A 111 -20.24 -10.42 3.63
N ARG A 112 -20.06 -11.74 3.72
CA ARG A 112 -20.61 -12.53 4.82
C ARG A 112 -20.03 -12.13 6.18
N LEU A 113 -18.73 -11.86 6.25
CA LEU A 113 -18.09 -11.36 7.47
C LEU A 113 -18.63 -9.98 7.87
N ARG A 114 -18.86 -9.09 6.89
CA ARG A 114 -19.49 -7.77 7.11
C ARG A 114 -20.98 -7.84 7.42
N ALA A 115 -21.65 -8.93 7.10
CA ALA A 115 -23.06 -9.13 7.47
C ALA A 115 -23.26 -9.48 8.96
N ALA A 116 -22.19 -9.66 9.74
CA ALA A 116 -22.26 -9.75 11.19
C ALA A 116 -22.93 -8.49 11.79
N PRO A 117 -23.61 -8.61 12.96
CA PRO A 117 -24.35 -7.49 13.56
C PRO A 117 -23.51 -6.21 13.78
N ASP A 118 -22.22 -6.36 13.99
CA ASP A 118 -21.26 -5.26 14.17
C ASP A 118 -20.55 -4.82 12.87
N GLY A 119 -20.96 -5.36 11.71
CA GLY A 119 -20.33 -5.08 10.43
C GLY A 119 -18.91 -5.60 10.30
N GLY A 120 -18.46 -6.53 11.15
CA GLY A 120 -17.09 -7.03 11.22
C GLY A 120 -16.13 -6.09 11.96
N LEU A 121 -16.64 -5.08 12.67
CA LEU A 121 -15.81 -4.09 13.38
C LEU A 121 -15.02 -4.70 14.54
N ALA A 122 -15.55 -5.70 15.25
CA ALA A 122 -14.82 -6.38 16.31
C ALA A 122 -13.56 -7.07 15.77
N LEU A 123 -13.69 -7.78 14.65
CA LEU A 123 -12.57 -8.41 13.95
C LEU A 123 -11.56 -7.35 13.47
N HIS A 124 -12.05 -6.29 12.82
CA HIS A 124 -11.20 -5.20 12.34
C HIS A 124 -10.43 -4.53 13.49
N ARG A 125 -11.07 -4.25 14.63
CA ARG A 125 -10.40 -3.63 15.80
C ARG A 125 -9.31 -4.50 16.39
N ARG A 126 -9.50 -5.83 16.43
CA ARG A 126 -8.46 -6.75 16.93
C ARG A 126 -7.30 -6.87 15.95
N THR A 127 -7.59 -6.96 14.64
CA THR A 127 -6.57 -7.26 13.62
C THR A 127 -5.98 -6.03 12.95
N GLY A 128 -6.60 -4.85 13.09
CA GLY A 128 -6.22 -3.65 12.35
C GLY A 128 -6.48 -3.72 10.84
N THR A 129 -6.95 -4.87 10.35
CA THR A 129 -7.18 -5.11 8.92
C THR A 129 -8.68 -4.99 8.62
N PRO A 130 -9.07 -4.09 7.69
CA PRO A 130 -10.46 -4.01 7.25
C PRO A 130 -10.96 -5.34 6.66
N VAL A 131 -12.23 -5.66 6.91
CA VAL A 131 -12.88 -6.83 6.32
C VAL A 131 -13.11 -6.56 4.83
N HIS A 132 -12.15 -6.97 4.01
CA HIS A 132 -12.14 -6.70 2.58
C HIS A 132 -11.55 -7.91 1.83
N PRO A 133 -11.99 -8.24 0.59
CA PRO A 133 -11.48 -9.39 -0.17
C PRO A 133 -9.97 -9.35 -0.44
N MET A 134 -9.34 -8.17 -0.37
CA MET A 134 -7.89 -8.06 -0.51
C MET A 134 -7.11 -8.86 0.53
N ALA A 135 -7.65 -9.00 1.76
CA ALA A 135 -6.94 -9.62 2.87
C ALA A 135 -6.90 -11.16 2.76
N PRO A 136 -5.84 -11.81 3.27
CA PRO A 136 -5.73 -13.27 3.30
C PRO A 136 -6.87 -13.98 4.03
N LEU A 137 -7.43 -13.46 5.11
CA LEU A 137 -8.51 -14.10 5.84
C LEU A 137 -9.72 -14.49 4.96
N PRO A 138 -10.38 -13.59 4.20
CA PRO A 138 -11.45 -13.99 3.28
C PRO A 138 -10.98 -14.95 2.19
N LYS A 139 -9.73 -14.81 1.70
CA LYS A 139 -9.17 -15.72 0.68
C LYS A 139 -9.00 -17.15 1.22
N LEU A 140 -8.57 -17.33 2.46
CA LEU A 140 -8.48 -18.64 3.12
C LEU A 140 -9.87 -19.27 3.25
N ILE A 141 -10.88 -18.51 3.64
CA ILE A 141 -12.27 -18.98 3.68
C ILE A 141 -12.73 -19.43 2.28
N TRP A 142 -12.39 -18.64 1.24
CA TRP A 142 -12.69 -18.98 -0.14
C TRP A 142 -12.02 -20.29 -0.57
N PHE A 143 -10.72 -20.49 -0.28
CA PHE A 143 -10.02 -21.74 -0.61
C PHE A 143 -10.67 -22.94 0.09
N ARG A 144 -10.98 -22.80 1.38
CA ARG A 144 -11.65 -23.88 2.14
C ARG A 144 -13.00 -24.28 1.53
N GLU A 145 -13.77 -23.31 1.04
CA GLU A 145 -15.11 -23.53 0.49
C GLU A 145 -15.09 -23.96 -0.98
N GLN A 146 -14.26 -23.36 -1.79
CA GLN A 146 -14.25 -23.52 -3.25
C GLN A 146 -13.19 -24.51 -3.76
N ARG A 147 -12.17 -24.79 -2.96
CA ARG A 147 -11.04 -25.67 -3.30
C ARG A 147 -10.64 -26.56 -2.11
N PRO A 148 -11.58 -27.32 -1.50
CA PRO A 148 -11.33 -28.04 -0.25
C PRO A 148 -10.20 -29.07 -0.34
N GLU A 149 -10.06 -29.77 -1.46
CA GLU A 149 -8.98 -30.74 -1.65
C GLU A 149 -7.62 -30.07 -1.71
N LEU A 150 -7.51 -28.94 -2.43
CA LEU A 150 -6.29 -28.14 -2.48
C LEU A 150 -5.99 -27.55 -1.10
N PHE A 151 -7.00 -26.98 -0.43
CA PHE A 151 -6.88 -26.43 0.92
C PHE A 151 -6.33 -27.47 1.91
N ALA A 152 -6.77 -28.72 1.83
CA ALA A 152 -6.29 -29.81 2.68
C ALA A 152 -4.83 -30.21 2.39
N ARG A 153 -4.37 -30.07 1.16
CA ARG A 153 -2.99 -30.41 0.73
C ARG A 153 -1.97 -29.35 1.10
N VAL A 154 -2.36 -28.09 1.24
CA VAL A 154 -1.45 -27.00 1.60
C VAL A 154 -0.91 -27.24 3.00
N ALA A 155 0.40 -27.34 3.14
CA ALA A 155 1.07 -27.49 4.42
C ALA A 155 1.24 -26.12 5.12
N CYS A 156 1.51 -25.04 4.35
CA CYS A 156 1.71 -23.71 4.90
C CYS A 156 1.11 -22.62 3.98
N TRP A 157 0.34 -21.71 4.55
CA TRP A 157 -0.17 -20.51 3.87
C TRP A 157 0.72 -19.31 4.17
N ALA A 158 1.43 -18.81 3.16
CA ALA A 158 2.46 -17.78 3.28
C ALA A 158 2.18 -16.57 2.39
N GLY A 159 2.91 -15.48 2.58
CA GLY A 159 2.98 -14.35 1.66
C GLY A 159 4.09 -14.52 0.62
N ILE A 160 4.08 -13.67 -0.43
CA ILE A 160 5.12 -13.70 -1.46
C ILE A 160 6.52 -13.40 -0.88
N LYS A 161 6.62 -12.48 0.08
CA LYS A 161 7.88 -12.17 0.74
C LYS A 161 8.42 -13.37 1.52
N ASP A 162 7.55 -14.06 2.26
CA ASP A 162 7.91 -15.23 3.06
C ASP A 162 8.48 -16.32 2.16
N TYR A 163 7.84 -16.56 0.99
CA TYR A 163 8.33 -17.48 -0.02
C TYR A 163 9.70 -17.07 -0.58
N VAL A 164 9.84 -15.81 -1.04
CA VAL A 164 11.12 -15.32 -1.60
C VAL A 164 12.24 -15.40 -0.58
N VAL A 165 12.02 -14.93 0.64
CA VAL A 165 12.99 -14.99 1.74
C VAL A 165 13.37 -16.44 2.06
N SER A 166 12.40 -17.37 2.09
CA SER A 166 12.70 -18.79 2.32
C SER A 166 13.60 -19.39 1.25
N ARG A 167 13.42 -18.98 -0.02
CA ARG A 167 14.29 -19.45 -1.14
C ARG A 167 15.67 -18.81 -1.11
N LEU A 168 15.81 -17.62 -0.52
CA LEU A 168 17.10 -16.94 -0.40
C LEU A 168 17.93 -17.43 0.79
N CYS A 169 17.35 -17.61 1.97
CA CYS A 169 18.08 -17.93 3.19
C CYS A 169 17.63 -19.21 3.90
N GLY A 170 16.67 -19.95 3.36
CA GLY A 170 16.17 -21.22 3.93
C GLY A 170 15.21 -21.04 5.11
N ALA A 171 14.87 -19.83 5.51
CA ALA A 171 13.96 -19.57 6.63
C ALA A 171 12.56 -19.18 6.15
N LEU A 172 11.57 -20.08 6.30
CA LEU A 172 10.17 -19.78 6.03
C LEU A 172 9.58 -19.11 7.29
N VAL A 173 9.54 -17.79 7.31
CA VAL A 173 9.01 -16.97 8.39
C VAL A 173 8.19 -15.82 7.81
N THR A 174 7.27 -15.26 8.58
CA THR A 174 6.58 -14.00 8.26
C THR A 174 6.85 -12.96 9.33
N ASP A 175 7.04 -11.70 8.93
CA ASP A 175 7.21 -10.61 9.88
C ASP A 175 5.86 -10.05 10.34
N GLN A 176 5.87 -9.41 11.52
CA GLN A 176 4.69 -8.83 12.14
C GLN A 176 4.02 -7.75 11.28
N SER A 177 4.77 -7.04 10.42
CA SER A 177 4.22 -6.00 9.55
C SER A 177 3.36 -6.60 8.43
N VAL A 178 3.89 -7.57 7.67
CA VAL A 178 3.12 -8.27 6.64
C VAL A 178 1.98 -9.06 7.27
N ALA A 179 2.23 -9.75 8.39
CA ALA A 179 1.22 -10.51 9.12
C ALA A 179 0.06 -9.63 9.59
N SER A 180 0.29 -8.38 10.00
CA SER A 180 -0.76 -7.45 10.42
C SER A 180 -1.72 -7.06 9.29
N GLY A 181 -1.32 -7.21 8.01
CA GLY A 181 -2.20 -6.99 6.86
C GLY A 181 -3.02 -8.22 6.45
N THR A 182 -2.88 -9.35 7.16
CA THR A 182 -3.57 -10.60 6.78
C THR A 182 -5.01 -10.70 7.27
N GLY A 183 -5.38 -9.94 8.29
CA GLY A 183 -6.61 -10.11 9.06
C GLY A 183 -6.58 -11.32 10.01
N LEU A 184 -5.40 -11.89 10.27
CA LEU A 184 -5.18 -13.06 11.13
C LEU A 184 -4.34 -12.75 12.37
N LEU A 185 -3.68 -11.57 12.44
CA LEU A 185 -2.84 -11.15 13.54
C LEU A 185 -3.63 -10.29 14.52
N ASP A 186 -3.53 -10.56 15.81
CA ASP A 186 -3.97 -9.63 16.86
C ASP A 186 -2.97 -8.47 16.97
N LEU A 187 -3.46 -7.26 16.72
CA LEU A 187 -2.63 -6.06 16.61
C LEU A 187 -2.02 -5.61 17.96
N GLY A 188 -2.70 -5.93 19.06
CA GLY A 188 -2.25 -5.55 20.41
C GLY A 188 -1.17 -6.47 20.96
N THR A 189 -1.25 -7.77 20.66
CA THR A 189 -0.29 -8.78 21.12
C THR A 189 0.78 -9.12 20.09
N LEU A 190 0.57 -8.74 18.83
CA LEU A 190 1.39 -9.12 17.67
C LEU A 190 1.59 -10.64 17.57
N SER A 191 0.52 -11.39 17.84
CA SER A 191 0.43 -12.84 17.71
C SER A 191 -0.80 -13.22 16.87
N TRP A 192 -0.89 -14.47 16.41
CA TRP A 192 -2.06 -14.91 15.65
C TRP A 192 -3.35 -14.80 16.45
N ASP A 193 -4.39 -14.16 15.90
CA ASP A 193 -5.72 -14.02 16.53
C ASP A 193 -6.48 -15.33 16.42
N ARG A 194 -6.83 -15.93 17.56
CA ARG A 194 -7.48 -17.23 17.62
C ARG A 194 -8.81 -17.27 16.87
N GLU A 195 -9.65 -16.24 17.05
CA GLU A 195 -10.96 -16.20 16.39
C GLU A 195 -10.83 -16.03 14.87
N ALA A 196 -9.88 -15.23 14.41
CA ALA A 196 -9.59 -15.07 12.99
C ALA A 196 -9.09 -16.37 12.36
N LEU A 197 -8.23 -17.13 13.08
CA LEU A 197 -7.80 -18.46 12.65
C LEU A 197 -8.94 -19.45 12.58
N GLU A 198 -9.83 -19.47 13.58
CA GLU A 198 -11.04 -20.30 13.58
C GLU A 198 -11.95 -19.96 12.38
N LEU A 199 -12.16 -18.67 12.09
CA LEU A 199 -12.92 -18.23 10.90
C LEU A 199 -12.27 -18.70 9.58
N ALA A 200 -10.96 -18.58 9.47
CA ALA A 200 -10.21 -19.05 8.31
C ALA A 200 -10.20 -20.57 8.18
N GLY A 201 -10.32 -21.30 9.29
CA GLY A 201 -10.21 -22.77 9.35
C GLY A 201 -8.77 -23.24 9.23
N VAL A 202 -7.81 -22.47 9.74
CA VAL A 202 -6.38 -22.82 9.79
C VAL A 202 -5.87 -22.74 11.22
N GLY A 203 -4.98 -23.66 11.60
CA GLY A 203 -4.24 -23.53 12.84
C GLY A 203 -2.92 -22.75 12.63
N PRO A 204 -2.31 -22.26 13.70
CA PRO A 204 -1.03 -21.51 13.62
C PRO A 204 0.11 -22.36 13.01
N GLU A 205 0.03 -23.69 13.10
CA GLU A 205 1.01 -24.61 12.50
C GLU A 205 0.97 -24.61 10.95
N ARG A 206 -0.09 -24.06 10.36
CA ARG A 206 -0.23 -23.89 8.90
C ARG A 206 0.08 -22.49 8.42
N LEU A 207 0.70 -21.67 9.27
CA LEU A 207 1.19 -20.33 8.97
C LEU A 207 2.71 -20.27 9.27
N PRO A 208 3.49 -19.40 8.59
CA PRO A 208 4.89 -19.23 8.94
C PRO A 208 5.04 -18.72 10.37
N PRO A 209 6.09 -19.11 11.10
CA PRO A 209 6.43 -18.51 12.39
C PRO A 209 6.57 -16.99 12.27
N LEU A 210 6.03 -16.27 13.28
CA LEU A 210 6.12 -14.81 13.36
C LEU A 210 7.50 -14.37 13.86
N VAL A 211 8.07 -13.37 13.18
CA VAL A 211 9.30 -12.71 13.58
C VAL A 211 9.12 -11.19 13.63
N GLU A 212 10.02 -10.49 14.28
CA GLU A 212 10.07 -9.03 14.23
C GLU A 212 10.53 -8.55 12.85
N THR A 213 10.09 -7.37 12.43
CA THR A 213 10.53 -6.76 11.16
C THR A 213 12.04 -6.54 11.08
N THR A 214 12.68 -6.36 12.23
CA THR A 214 14.13 -6.19 12.41
C THR A 214 14.88 -7.50 12.61
N ALA A 215 14.20 -8.66 12.55
CA ALA A 215 14.86 -9.94 12.76
C ALA A 215 15.93 -10.20 11.68
N VAL A 216 17.15 -10.46 12.14
CA VAL A 216 18.25 -10.91 11.28
C VAL A 216 18.13 -12.42 11.11
N LEU A 217 17.77 -12.84 9.92
CA LEU A 217 17.56 -14.23 9.52
C LEU A 217 18.90 -14.89 9.16
N PRO A 218 18.94 -16.22 8.93
CA PRO A 218 20.12 -16.86 8.39
C PRO A 218 20.63 -16.14 7.13
N GLY A 219 21.94 -16.06 6.98
CA GLY A 219 22.55 -15.46 5.81
C GLY A 219 22.39 -16.32 4.55
N LEU A 220 22.75 -15.75 3.41
CA LEU A 220 22.66 -16.44 2.11
C LEU A 220 23.50 -17.73 2.11
N PRO A 221 22.93 -18.90 1.77
CA PRO A 221 23.68 -20.11 1.48
C PRO A 221 24.64 -19.89 0.28
N ALA A 222 25.76 -20.61 0.24
CA ALA A 222 26.76 -20.45 -0.80
C ALA A 222 26.18 -20.48 -2.23
N ALA A 223 25.29 -21.42 -2.54
CA ALA A 223 24.69 -21.56 -3.86
C ALA A 223 23.84 -20.31 -4.27
N VAL A 224 23.18 -19.65 -3.33
CA VAL A 224 22.42 -18.42 -3.61
C VAL A 224 23.37 -17.22 -3.69
N ALA A 225 24.33 -17.16 -2.77
CA ALA A 225 25.34 -16.12 -2.70
C ALA A 225 26.13 -16.02 -4.03
N ASP A 226 26.57 -17.16 -4.56
CA ASP A 226 27.29 -17.25 -5.85
C ASP A 226 26.41 -16.74 -7.03
N ARG A 227 25.09 -17.03 -6.99
CA ARG A 227 24.17 -16.57 -8.05
C ARG A 227 24.04 -15.05 -8.10
N VAL A 228 24.08 -14.37 -6.94
CA VAL A 228 23.88 -12.91 -6.83
C VAL A 228 25.18 -12.14 -6.68
N GLY A 229 26.33 -12.82 -6.55
CA GLY A 229 27.66 -12.18 -6.43
C GLY A 229 27.97 -11.65 -5.04
N LEU A 230 27.36 -12.20 -3.99
CA LEU A 230 27.57 -11.82 -2.59
C LEU A 230 28.35 -12.90 -1.84
N PRO A 231 29.02 -12.57 -0.73
CA PRO A 231 29.61 -13.57 0.16
C PRO A 231 28.54 -14.51 0.77
N ALA A 232 28.86 -15.78 0.92
CA ALA A 232 28.06 -16.69 1.72
C ALA A 232 27.93 -16.14 3.15
N GLY A 233 26.74 -16.28 3.75
CA GLY A 233 26.46 -15.74 5.07
C GLY A 233 26.08 -14.24 5.08
N THR A 234 25.98 -13.56 3.92
CA THR A 234 25.43 -12.17 3.88
C THR A 234 24.08 -12.15 4.58
N PRO A 235 23.90 -11.32 5.62
CA PRO A 235 22.68 -11.27 6.43
C PRO A 235 21.44 -10.90 5.62
N VAL A 236 20.31 -11.50 6.00
CA VAL A 236 18.96 -11.18 5.47
C VAL A 236 18.13 -10.64 6.62
N VAL A 237 17.60 -9.43 6.49
CA VAL A 237 16.67 -8.82 7.45
C VAL A 237 15.23 -9.06 6.97
N ALA A 238 14.36 -9.51 7.86
CA ALA A 238 12.99 -9.90 7.53
C ALA A 238 12.22 -8.80 6.79
N GLY A 239 12.41 -7.54 7.21
CA GLY A 239 11.73 -6.41 6.56
C GLY A 239 10.26 -6.29 6.93
N GLY A 240 9.44 -5.70 6.05
CA GLY A 240 8.04 -5.45 6.36
C GLY A 240 7.16 -5.21 5.12
N GLY A 241 5.92 -4.78 5.36
CA GLY A 241 4.98 -4.39 4.31
C GLY A 241 5.37 -3.07 3.64
N ASP A 242 5.07 -2.95 2.36
CA ASP A 242 5.36 -1.77 1.54
C ASP A 242 4.73 -0.47 2.09
N GLY A 243 3.48 -0.55 2.57
CA GLY A 243 2.79 0.59 3.17
C GLY A 243 3.50 1.17 4.39
N PRO A 244 3.74 0.40 5.46
CA PRO A 244 4.52 0.84 6.62
C PRO A 244 5.94 1.30 6.27
N LEU A 245 6.63 0.60 5.39
CA LEU A 245 7.99 0.98 4.98
C LEU A 245 8.03 2.23 4.10
N ALA A 246 6.97 2.51 3.33
CA ALA A 246 6.88 3.77 2.59
C ALA A 246 6.81 5.00 3.53
N ASN A 247 6.16 4.90 4.69
CA ASN A 247 6.20 5.96 5.70
C ASN A 247 7.62 6.20 6.19
N LEU A 248 8.35 5.12 6.51
CA LEU A 248 9.74 5.19 6.91
C LEU A 248 10.62 5.81 5.81
N GLY A 249 10.46 5.34 4.55
CA GLY A 249 11.22 5.83 3.41
C GLY A 249 10.93 7.28 2.99
N LEU A 250 9.80 7.85 3.43
CA LEU A 250 9.47 9.26 3.27
C LEU A 250 9.86 10.10 4.49
N GLY A 251 10.47 9.48 5.52
CA GLY A 251 10.79 10.15 6.78
C GLY A 251 9.56 10.57 7.58
N ALA A 252 8.37 10.05 7.28
CA ALA A 252 7.14 10.31 8.02
C ALA A 252 7.05 9.38 9.24
N VAL A 253 7.99 9.56 10.16
CA VAL A 253 8.22 8.68 11.33
C VAL A 253 7.79 9.31 12.64
N HIS A 254 7.61 10.62 12.69
CA HIS A 254 7.17 11.33 13.89
C HIS A 254 5.65 11.46 13.92
N PRO A 255 5.04 11.46 15.13
CA PRO A 255 3.62 11.75 15.32
C PRO A 255 3.22 13.08 14.65
N GLY A 256 2.13 13.07 13.92
CA GLY A 256 1.62 14.25 13.21
C GLY A 256 2.16 14.45 11.79
N VAL A 257 3.16 13.68 11.36
CA VAL A 257 3.67 13.68 9.98
C VAL A 257 3.08 12.50 9.22
N ALA A 258 2.23 12.76 8.24
CA ALA A 258 1.66 11.71 7.40
C ALA A 258 2.44 11.53 6.09
N ALA A 259 2.46 10.31 5.57
CA ALA A 259 2.92 9.99 4.22
C ALA A 259 1.73 9.90 3.28
N CYS A 260 1.79 10.59 2.13
CA CYS A 260 0.83 10.47 1.04
C CYS A 260 1.52 9.97 -0.22
N SER A 261 0.89 9.02 -0.89
CA SER A 261 1.34 8.59 -2.22
C SER A 261 0.17 8.58 -3.19
N ILE A 262 0.35 9.16 -4.39
CA ILE A 262 -0.64 9.07 -5.48
C ILE A 262 0.10 8.63 -6.74
N GLY A 263 -0.10 7.37 -7.10
CA GLY A 263 0.22 6.78 -8.39
C GLY A 263 -1.09 6.39 -9.08
N THR A 264 -1.20 5.21 -9.69
CA THR A 264 -2.45 4.66 -10.23
C THR A 264 -3.54 4.62 -9.15
N SER A 265 -3.20 4.17 -7.95
CA SER A 265 -3.99 4.27 -6.71
C SER A 265 -3.37 5.31 -5.78
N GLY A 266 -3.93 5.48 -4.57
CA GLY A 266 -3.36 6.39 -3.58
C GLY A 266 -3.41 5.84 -2.17
N ALA A 267 -2.71 6.52 -1.24
CA ALA A 267 -2.82 6.22 0.18
C ALA A 267 -2.37 7.41 1.02
N LEU A 268 -2.97 7.55 2.21
CA LEU A 268 -2.56 8.49 3.25
C LEU A 268 -2.37 7.72 4.55
N ARG A 269 -1.25 7.90 5.23
CA ARG A 269 -0.82 7.10 6.39
C ARG A 269 -0.01 7.92 7.37
N VAL A 270 -0.18 7.66 8.68
CA VAL A 270 0.62 8.28 9.75
C VAL A 270 1.25 7.20 10.62
N THR A 271 2.47 7.42 11.08
CA THR A 271 3.15 6.55 12.06
C THR A 271 2.69 6.92 13.46
N VAL A 272 2.37 5.92 14.28
CA VAL A 272 1.87 6.07 15.65
C VAL A 272 2.57 5.10 16.61
N GLU A 273 2.56 5.42 17.90
CA GLU A 273 3.20 4.61 18.96
C GLU A 273 2.25 3.62 19.64
N GLN A 274 0.96 3.73 19.33
CA GLN A 274 -0.08 2.82 19.83
C GLN A 274 -1.01 2.44 18.68
N PRO A 275 -1.48 1.18 18.61
CA PRO A 275 -2.41 0.78 17.57
C PRO A 275 -3.74 1.50 17.75
N ALA A 276 -4.32 1.98 16.64
CA ALA A 276 -5.58 2.71 16.62
C ALA A 276 -6.40 2.36 15.38
N VAL A 277 -7.69 2.13 15.58
CA VAL A 277 -8.69 1.97 14.52
C VAL A 277 -9.85 2.92 14.81
N ASP A 278 -10.33 3.62 13.80
CA ASP A 278 -11.43 4.57 13.98
C ASP A 278 -12.75 3.85 14.34
N PRO A 279 -13.74 4.57 14.94
CA PRO A 279 -14.98 3.96 15.40
C PRO A 279 -15.78 3.24 14.31
N HIS A 280 -15.64 3.68 13.06
CA HIS A 280 -16.39 3.17 11.91
C HIS A 280 -15.60 2.20 11.03
N GLY A 281 -14.32 1.94 11.35
CA GLY A 281 -13.46 1.03 10.60
C GLY A 281 -13.01 1.59 9.24
N GLY A 282 -12.95 2.90 9.08
CA GLY A 282 -12.56 3.56 7.83
C GLY A 282 -11.06 3.47 7.51
N VAL A 283 -10.20 3.23 8.53
CA VAL A 283 -8.74 3.11 8.36
C VAL A 283 -8.24 1.73 8.74
N PHE A 284 -7.12 1.33 8.16
CA PHE A 284 -6.33 0.20 8.64
C PHE A 284 -5.33 0.65 9.71
N CYS A 285 -4.81 -0.32 10.47
CA CYS A 285 -3.67 -0.16 11.35
C CYS A 285 -2.74 -1.36 11.18
N TYR A 286 -1.50 -1.12 10.72
CA TYR A 286 -0.52 -2.17 10.49
C TYR A 286 0.73 -1.95 11.33
N ALA A 287 1.34 -3.03 11.80
CA ALA A 287 2.60 -2.94 12.54
C ALA A 287 3.74 -2.48 11.60
N LEU A 288 4.59 -1.58 12.07
CA LEU A 288 5.89 -1.28 11.48
C LEU A 288 7.00 -1.98 12.28
N THR A 289 6.94 -1.87 13.60
CA THR A 289 7.77 -2.59 14.57
C THR A 289 6.91 -2.95 15.78
N ARG A 290 7.48 -3.58 16.82
CA ARG A 290 6.75 -3.84 18.07
C ARG A 290 6.29 -2.56 18.81
N GLN A 291 6.86 -1.41 18.48
CA GLN A 291 6.61 -0.14 19.18
C GLN A 291 6.03 0.94 18.25
N ARG A 292 5.81 0.61 16.97
CA ARG A 292 5.30 1.56 15.99
C ARG A 292 4.32 0.89 15.05
N TRP A 293 3.24 1.59 14.79
CA TRP A 293 2.20 1.19 13.85
C TRP A 293 2.00 2.27 12.80
N VAL A 294 1.38 1.91 11.70
CA VAL A 294 0.99 2.82 10.64
C VAL A 294 -0.52 2.75 10.47
N VAL A 295 -1.19 3.86 10.75
CA VAL A 295 -2.64 4.03 10.59
C VAL A 295 -2.91 4.81 9.33
N GLY A 296 -3.89 4.39 8.54
CA GLY A 296 -4.24 5.12 7.34
C GLY A 296 -5.24 4.41 6.45
N GLY A 297 -5.36 4.92 5.25
CA GLY A 297 -6.25 4.35 4.24
C GLY A 297 -5.63 4.39 2.86
N ALA A 298 -5.82 3.31 2.11
CA ALA A 298 -5.49 3.24 0.71
C ALA A 298 -6.75 3.43 -0.14
N ILE A 299 -6.65 4.19 -1.22
CA ILE A 299 -7.72 4.40 -2.20
C ILE A 299 -7.39 3.69 -3.51
N ASN A 300 -8.41 3.18 -4.21
CA ASN A 300 -8.21 2.54 -5.51
C ASN A 300 -7.98 3.55 -6.62
N ASN A 301 -8.62 4.69 -6.50
CA ASN A 301 -8.83 5.67 -7.55
C ASN A 301 -7.91 6.88 -7.34
N GLY A 302 -6.64 6.76 -7.77
CA GLY A 302 -5.65 7.84 -7.80
C GLY A 302 -5.48 8.41 -9.20
N GLY A 303 -4.29 8.30 -9.78
CA GLY A 303 -3.97 8.77 -11.13
C GLY A 303 -4.79 8.15 -12.24
N ILE A 304 -5.27 6.91 -12.04
CA ILE A 304 -6.16 6.23 -12.99
C ILE A 304 -7.40 7.05 -13.33
N VAL A 305 -7.85 7.94 -12.45
CA VAL A 305 -8.99 8.83 -12.70
C VAL A 305 -8.67 9.86 -13.77
N LEU A 306 -7.44 10.39 -13.77
CA LEU A 306 -6.97 11.30 -14.82
C LEU A 306 -6.76 10.56 -16.14
N ASP A 307 -6.21 9.33 -16.10
CA ASP A 307 -6.06 8.49 -17.29
C ASP A 307 -7.42 8.19 -17.93
N TRP A 308 -8.40 7.79 -17.11
CA TRP A 308 -9.78 7.61 -17.57
C TRP A 308 -10.36 8.90 -18.16
N ALA A 309 -10.16 10.05 -17.51
CA ALA A 309 -10.65 11.32 -18.02
C ALA A 309 -10.05 11.67 -19.40
N GLY A 310 -8.78 11.35 -19.63
CA GLY A 310 -8.14 11.48 -20.94
C GLY A 310 -8.85 10.67 -22.01
N HIS A 311 -9.02 9.38 -21.77
CA HIS A 311 -9.65 8.48 -22.74
C HIS A 311 -11.14 8.77 -22.97
N ALA A 312 -11.89 9.06 -21.89
CA ALA A 312 -13.34 9.19 -21.95
C ALA A 312 -13.82 10.60 -22.32
N LEU A 313 -13.13 11.64 -21.84
CA LEU A 313 -13.58 13.03 -21.98
C LEU A 313 -12.76 13.85 -23.00
N ALA A 314 -11.55 13.39 -23.34
CA ALA A 314 -10.61 14.15 -24.16
C ALA A 314 -9.81 13.28 -25.16
N PRO A 315 -10.46 12.37 -25.92
CA PRO A 315 -9.75 11.50 -26.88
C PRO A 315 -9.06 12.29 -28.02
N ASP A 316 -9.42 13.56 -28.20
CA ASP A 316 -8.82 14.49 -29.16
C ASP A 316 -7.44 15.00 -28.71
N LEU A 317 -7.01 14.77 -27.46
CA LEU A 317 -5.72 15.21 -26.95
C LEU A 317 -4.58 14.19 -27.14
N GLY A 318 -4.85 13.06 -27.80
CA GLY A 318 -3.86 12.02 -28.11
C GLY A 318 -3.61 11.03 -26.97
N ASP A 319 -2.54 10.23 -27.08
CA ASP A 319 -2.29 9.08 -26.20
C ASP A 319 -1.71 9.45 -24.83
N GLU A 320 -1.07 10.62 -24.69
CA GLU A 320 -0.50 11.11 -23.43
C GLU A 320 -1.11 12.46 -23.01
N PRO A 321 -2.43 12.53 -22.72
CA PRO A 321 -3.15 13.79 -22.54
C PRO A 321 -2.93 14.44 -21.17
N ALA A 322 -2.15 13.85 -20.26
CA ALA A 322 -2.08 14.24 -18.85
C ALA A 322 -1.74 15.72 -18.64
N GLU A 323 -0.75 16.26 -19.36
CA GLU A 323 -0.35 17.67 -19.25
C GLU A 323 -1.44 18.61 -19.74
N ALA A 324 -2.03 18.33 -20.91
CA ALA A 324 -3.12 19.12 -21.49
C ALA A 324 -4.39 19.07 -20.62
N LEU A 325 -4.69 17.94 -20.00
CA LEU A 325 -5.79 17.81 -19.04
C LEU A 325 -5.57 18.67 -17.79
N LEU A 326 -4.34 18.69 -17.28
CA LEU A 326 -3.98 19.53 -16.13
C LEU A 326 -4.06 21.02 -16.46
N GLU A 327 -3.67 21.41 -17.68
CA GLU A 327 -3.87 22.80 -18.16
C GLU A 327 -5.35 23.17 -18.25
N LEU A 328 -6.19 22.28 -18.79
CA LEU A 328 -7.65 22.48 -18.84
C LEU A 328 -8.22 22.65 -17.43
N ALA A 329 -7.89 21.76 -16.50
CA ALA A 329 -8.33 21.84 -15.12
C ALA A 329 -7.86 23.12 -14.41
N GLY A 330 -6.67 23.63 -14.76
CA GLY A 330 -6.12 24.87 -14.22
C GLY A 330 -6.89 26.14 -14.59
N ARG A 331 -7.74 26.09 -15.63
CA ARG A 331 -8.61 27.22 -16.06
C ARG A 331 -9.87 27.37 -15.21
N VAL A 332 -10.16 26.37 -14.39
CA VAL A 332 -11.39 26.31 -13.58
C VAL A 332 -11.04 26.59 -12.11
N PRO A 333 -11.79 27.46 -11.44
CA PRO A 333 -11.56 27.75 -10.03
C PRO A 333 -11.83 26.53 -9.13
N PRO A 334 -11.33 26.54 -7.87
CA PRO A 334 -11.62 25.51 -6.88
C PRO A 334 -13.12 25.24 -6.73
N GLY A 335 -13.49 23.97 -6.61
CA GLY A 335 -14.87 23.50 -6.51
C GLY A 335 -15.56 23.27 -7.85
N ALA A 336 -14.83 23.39 -8.97
CA ALA A 336 -15.30 23.05 -10.33
C ALA A 336 -16.69 23.63 -10.68
N GLY A 337 -17.04 24.82 -10.18
CA GLY A 337 -18.33 25.44 -10.40
C GLY A 337 -19.50 24.73 -9.71
N GLY A 338 -19.25 23.97 -8.64
CA GLY A 338 -20.24 23.17 -7.91
C GLY A 338 -20.41 21.75 -8.46
N LEU A 339 -19.55 21.34 -9.40
CA LEU A 339 -19.54 19.98 -9.94
C LEU A 339 -18.66 19.07 -9.04
N ILE A 340 -19.21 17.98 -8.56
CA ILE A 340 -18.51 16.96 -7.77
C ILE A 340 -18.39 15.69 -8.60
N MET A 341 -17.20 15.08 -8.60
CA MET A 341 -16.99 13.71 -9.07
C MET A 341 -16.70 12.78 -7.90
N LEU A 342 -17.49 11.73 -7.76
CA LEU A 342 -17.14 10.55 -6.96
C LEU A 342 -16.26 9.65 -7.83
N PRO A 343 -14.95 9.46 -7.49
CA PRO A 343 -13.99 8.88 -8.44
C PRO A 343 -13.96 7.33 -8.44
N TYR A 344 -15.06 6.67 -8.08
CA TYR A 344 -15.12 5.24 -7.78
C TYR A 344 -15.17 4.35 -9.03
N LEU A 345 -14.16 4.47 -9.89
CA LEU A 345 -14.09 3.70 -11.15
C LEU A 345 -13.81 2.20 -10.90
N LEU A 346 -13.13 1.88 -9.79
CA LEU A 346 -12.72 0.52 -9.39
C LEU A 346 -13.28 0.12 -8.02
N GLY A 347 -14.52 0.53 -7.68
CA GLY A 347 -14.96 0.47 -6.30
C GLY A 347 -14.08 1.37 -5.42
N GLU A 348 -14.13 1.22 -4.09
CA GLU A 348 -13.21 1.99 -3.24
C GLU A 348 -12.82 1.23 -1.96
N ARG A 349 -11.54 1.35 -1.59
CA ARG A 349 -11.05 0.91 -0.29
C ARG A 349 -11.42 1.93 0.79
N ALA A 350 -10.47 2.62 1.36
CA ALA A 350 -10.71 3.56 2.46
C ALA A 350 -11.53 4.79 2.02
N PRO A 351 -12.44 5.25 2.87
CA PRO A 351 -12.86 4.68 4.15
C PRO A 351 -13.99 3.64 4.04
N HIS A 352 -14.44 3.30 2.84
CA HIS A 352 -15.67 2.53 2.59
C HIS A 352 -15.45 1.00 2.58
N TRP A 353 -14.27 0.55 2.19
CA TRP A 353 -13.86 -0.86 2.07
C TRP A 353 -14.86 -1.72 1.27
N SER A 354 -15.33 -1.20 0.13
CA SER A 354 -16.42 -1.76 -0.64
C SER A 354 -16.15 -1.75 -2.14
N GLY A 355 -16.47 -2.83 -2.83
CA GLY A 355 -16.53 -2.88 -4.29
C GLY A 355 -17.83 -2.29 -4.88
N LEU A 356 -18.77 -1.88 -4.01
CA LEU A 356 -20.10 -1.43 -4.41
C LEU A 356 -20.11 -0.05 -5.11
N PRO A 357 -19.36 0.98 -4.67
CA PRO A 357 -19.48 2.31 -5.23
C PRO A 357 -19.00 2.36 -6.69
N LEU A 358 -19.68 3.18 -7.48
CA LEU A 358 -19.40 3.46 -8.89
C LEU A 358 -19.13 4.93 -9.09
N GLY A 359 -18.32 5.28 -10.11
CA GLY A 359 -18.04 6.67 -10.46
C GLY A 359 -19.31 7.46 -10.81
N ALA A 360 -19.39 8.70 -10.36
CA ALA A 360 -20.53 9.57 -10.62
C ALA A 360 -20.13 11.05 -10.67
N TYR A 361 -20.72 11.80 -11.62
CA TYR A 361 -20.71 13.25 -11.61
C TYR A 361 -22.04 13.77 -11.07
N VAL A 362 -21.99 14.67 -10.09
CA VAL A 362 -23.17 15.25 -9.44
C VAL A 362 -23.09 16.78 -9.48
N GLY A 363 -24.21 17.46 -9.78
CA GLY A 363 -24.26 18.92 -9.89
C GLY A 363 -24.08 19.46 -11.31
N LEU A 364 -24.19 18.64 -12.37
CA LEU A 364 -24.08 19.07 -13.76
C LEU A 364 -25.13 20.12 -14.11
N THR A 365 -24.68 21.20 -14.76
CA THR A 365 -25.49 22.22 -15.40
C THR A 365 -25.04 22.43 -16.85
N ARG A 366 -25.80 23.20 -17.62
CA ARG A 366 -25.44 23.55 -19.01
C ARG A 366 -24.16 24.40 -19.16
N GLU A 367 -23.67 24.95 -18.06
CA GLU A 367 -22.47 25.82 -18.03
C GLU A 367 -21.18 25.01 -17.88
N HIS A 368 -21.29 23.78 -17.37
CA HIS A 368 -20.13 22.90 -17.22
C HIS A 368 -19.65 22.41 -18.56
N ARG A 369 -18.32 22.39 -18.72
CA ARG A 369 -17.59 21.95 -19.90
C ARG A 369 -16.54 20.93 -19.51
N ARG A 370 -15.81 20.40 -20.47
CA ARG A 370 -14.77 19.41 -20.29
C ARG A 370 -13.76 19.77 -19.18
N GLU A 371 -13.32 21.03 -19.13
CA GLU A 371 -12.39 21.51 -18.12
C GLU A 371 -12.94 21.39 -16.70
N HIS A 372 -14.23 21.56 -16.49
CA HIS A 372 -14.89 21.37 -15.20
C HIS A 372 -14.95 19.88 -14.81
N LEU A 373 -15.23 19.00 -15.78
CA LEU A 373 -15.25 17.55 -15.54
C LEU A 373 -13.87 17.04 -15.14
N VAL A 374 -12.83 17.48 -15.84
CA VAL A 374 -11.44 17.09 -15.50
C VAL A 374 -11.03 17.66 -14.13
N ARG A 375 -11.38 18.93 -13.84
CA ARG A 375 -11.11 19.55 -12.55
C ARG A 375 -11.78 18.79 -11.41
N ALA A 376 -13.08 18.50 -11.53
CA ALA A 376 -13.84 17.75 -10.54
C ALA A 376 -13.27 16.34 -10.34
N ALA A 377 -12.71 15.70 -11.38
CA ALA A 377 -12.07 14.40 -11.28
C ALA A 377 -10.83 14.44 -10.37
N ILE A 378 -9.94 15.42 -10.55
CA ILE A 378 -8.76 15.62 -9.71
C ILE A 378 -9.17 15.98 -8.26
N GLU A 379 -10.13 16.89 -8.12
CA GLU A 379 -10.67 17.29 -6.81
C GLU A 379 -11.31 16.12 -6.07
N GLY A 380 -12.03 15.24 -6.78
CA GLY A 380 -12.62 14.03 -6.22
C GLY A 380 -11.60 13.09 -5.59
N VAL A 381 -10.44 12.88 -6.25
CA VAL A 381 -9.33 12.09 -5.68
C VAL A 381 -8.78 12.74 -4.40
N CYS A 382 -8.60 14.06 -4.39
CA CYS A 382 -8.09 14.78 -3.22
C CYS A 382 -9.11 14.80 -2.06
N LEU A 383 -10.40 14.95 -2.37
CA LEU A 383 -11.48 14.87 -1.38
C LEU A 383 -11.60 13.46 -0.78
N GLN A 384 -11.39 12.42 -1.58
CA GLN A 384 -11.35 11.05 -1.07
C GLN A 384 -10.21 10.85 -0.06
N LEU A 385 -9.02 11.38 -0.33
CA LEU A 385 -7.91 11.38 0.63
C LEU A 385 -8.22 12.23 1.88
N ALA A 386 -9.01 13.31 1.73
CA ALA A 386 -9.46 14.10 2.87
C ALA A 386 -10.44 13.33 3.77
N LEU A 387 -11.29 12.44 3.22
CA LEU A 387 -12.11 11.52 4.04
C LEU A 387 -11.25 10.49 4.78
N VAL A 388 -10.16 10.01 4.17
CA VAL A 388 -9.18 9.15 4.87
C VAL A 388 -8.54 9.91 6.03
N LEU A 389 -8.17 11.19 5.82
CA LEU A 389 -7.64 12.04 6.89
C LEU A 389 -8.64 12.22 8.04
N ASP A 390 -9.91 12.41 7.72
CA ASP A 390 -10.96 12.54 8.74
C ASP A 390 -11.12 11.24 9.55
N SER A 391 -11.06 10.07 8.91
CA SER A 391 -11.06 8.77 9.60
C SER A 391 -9.81 8.56 10.47
N MET A 392 -8.63 9.00 9.99
CA MET A 392 -7.40 8.97 10.81
C MET A 392 -7.53 9.84 12.05
N ARG A 393 -8.12 11.03 11.93
CA ARG A 393 -8.41 11.94 13.06
C ARG A 393 -9.44 11.34 14.01
N ALA A 394 -10.48 10.69 13.48
CA ALA A 394 -11.49 10.00 14.29
C ALA A 394 -10.89 8.79 15.06
N ALA A 395 -9.81 8.19 14.56
CA ALA A 395 -9.01 7.20 15.28
C ALA A 395 -8.09 7.80 16.35
N GLY A 396 -8.16 9.11 16.61
CA GLY A 396 -7.37 9.81 17.62
C GLY A 396 -6.00 10.27 17.14
N ASN A 397 -5.71 10.20 15.84
CA ASN A 397 -4.41 10.56 15.29
C ASN A 397 -4.40 12.02 14.81
N GLU A 398 -3.55 12.84 15.42
CA GLU A 398 -3.29 14.18 14.91
C GLU A 398 -2.43 14.11 13.65
N VAL A 399 -2.81 14.84 12.60
CA VAL A 399 -1.98 15.04 11.40
C VAL A 399 -1.83 16.55 11.17
N ARG A 400 -0.58 17.02 11.17
CA ARG A 400 -0.20 18.44 11.05
C ARG A 400 0.43 18.78 9.71
N GLU A 401 1.14 17.83 9.10
CA GLU A 401 1.80 17.97 7.81
C GLU A 401 1.81 16.65 7.04
N VAL A 402 2.01 16.74 5.73
CA VAL A 402 2.01 15.59 4.83
C VAL A 402 3.28 15.57 3.99
N ARG A 403 3.99 14.45 3.95
CA ARG A 403 5.07 14.19 2.99
C ARG A 403 4.52 13.39 1.82
N ALA A 404 4.57 13.94 0.63
CA ALA A 404 3.88 13.39 -0.53
C ALA A 404 4.84 12.95 -1.65
N THR A 405 4.47 11.86 -2.34
CA THR A 405 5.22 11.30 -3.47
C THR A 405 4.28 10.65 -4.49
N GLY A 406 4.82 10.34 -5.66
CA GLY A 406 4.10 9.69 -6.75
C GLY A 406 3.98 10.56 -7.99
N GLY A 407 3.35 10.02 -9.04
CA GLY A 407 3.27 10.68 -10.35
C GLY A 407 2.63 12.06 -10.34
N PHE A 408 1.62 12.25 -9.50
CA PHE A 408 0.91 13.53 -9.34
C PHE A 408 1.82 14.69 -8.88
N ALA A 409 2.87 14.37 -8.13
CA ALA A 409 3.80 15.37 -7.58
C ALA A 409 4.53 16.18 -8.66
N ARG A 410 4.49 15.75 -9.93
CA ARG A 410 5.02 16.51 -11.07
C ARG A 410 4.11 17.68 -11.48
N SER A 411 2.83 17.68 -11.08
CA SER A 411 1.87 18.72 -11.42
C SER A 411 1.74 19.75 -10.29
N PRO A 412 2.14 21.03 -10.50
CA PRO A 412 1.93 22.09 -9.52
C PRO A 412 0.45 22.26 -9.15
N LEU A 413 -0.45 22.12 -10.13
CA LEU A 413 -1.90 22.21 -9.91
C LEU A 413 -2.38 21.11 -8.94
N TRP A 414 -2.01 19.85 -9.19
CA TRP A 414 -2.48 18.75 -8.36
C TRP A 414 -1.90 18.81 -6.94
N ARG A 415 -0.63 19.24 -6.82
CA ARG A 415 0.02 19.50 -5.53
C ARG A 415 -0.76 20.52 -4.72
N GLN A 416 -1.18 21.65 -5.35
CA GLN A 416 -1.96 22.70 -4.71
C GLN A 416 -3.36 22.19 -4.32
N ILE A 417 -4.08 21.50 -5.22
CA ILE A 417 -5.39 20.92 -4.91
C ILE A 417 -5.32 19.99 -3.71
N LEU A 418 -4.27 19.16 -3.63
CA LEU A 418 -4.09 18.26 -2.48
C LEU A 418 -3.89 19.04 -1.18
N ALA A 419 -3.01 20.03 -1.17
CA ALA A 419 -2.77 20.87 0.01
C ALA A 419 -4.06 21.58 0.47
N ASP A 420 -4.80 22.14 -0.47
CA ASP A 420 -6.06 22.86 -0.22
C ASP A 420 -7.15 21.92 0.31
N ALA A 421 -7.31 20.73 -0.30
CA ALA A 421 -8.31 19.76 0.10
C ALA A 421 -8.05 19.15 1.48
N LEU A 422 -6.78 18.95 1.83
CA LEU A 422 -6.37 18.48 3.16
C LEU A 422 -6.35 19.61 4.21
N GLY A 423 -6.16 20.85 3.77
CA GLY A 423 -5.96 22.01 4.65
C GLY A 423 -4.65 21.92 5.44
N LEU A 424 -3.60 21.31 4.86
CA LEU A 424 -2.33 21.01 5.49
C LEU A 424 -1.16 21.35 4.56
N ASP A 425 -0.01 21.68 5.14
CA ASP A 425 1.24 21.81 4.41
C ASP A 425 1.62 20.45 3.81
N VAL A 426 1.90 20.43 2.50
CA VAL A 426 2.34 19.24 1.77
C VAL A 426 3.78 19.42 1.33
N GLN A 427 4.66 18.59 1.87
CA GLN A 427 6.09 18.56 1.60
C GLN A 427 6.41 17.50 0.54
N PHE A 428 7.33 17.83 -0.36
CA PHE A 428 7.76 16.94 -1.44
C PHE A 428 9.23 16.59 -1.26
N PRO A 429 9.55 15.34 -0.85
CA PRO A 429 10.92 14.85 -0.74
C PRO A 429 11.65 14.83 -2.08
N ALA A 430 12.98 15.07 -2.04
CA ALA A 430 13.84 14.97 -3.19
C ALA A 430 14.25 13.51 -3.45
N GLY A 431 13.81 12.93 -4.57
CA GLY A 431 14.44 11.74 -5.16
C GLY A 431 14.33 10.42 -4.39
N HIS A 432 13.24 10.17 -3.67
CA HIS A 432 13.14 8.97 -2.83
C HIS A 432 12.28 7.85 -3.42
N GLU A 433 12.77 6.63 -3.20
CA GLU A 433 12.21 5.34 -3.61
C GLU A 433 11.37 4.70 -2.47
N GLY A 434 10.57 5.49 -1.76
CA GLY A 434 9.54 5.05 -0.80
C GLY A 434 9.88 3.78 0.02
N SER A 435 9.19 2.68 -0.26
CA SER A 435 9.29 1.40 0.48
C SER A 435 10.66 0.73 0.41
N GLY A 436 11.37 0.83 -0.72
CA GLY A 436 12.72 0.28 -0.88
C GLY A 436 13.74 0.97 0.03
N PHE A 437 13.68 2.31 0.15
CA PHE A 437 14.51 3.04 1.09
C PHE A 437 14.12 2.75 2.54
N GLY A 438 12.80 2.65 2.82
CA GLY A 438 12.31 2.23 4.14
C GLY A 438 12.83 0.84 4.55
N ALA A 439 12.89 -0.11 3.62
CA ALA A 439 13.48 -1.43 3.87
C ALA A 439 14.98 -1.33 4.19
N ALA A 440 15.74 -0.53 3.43
CA ALA A 440 17.16 -0.33 3.70
C ALA A 440 17.41 0.31 5.07
N LEU A 441 16.63 1.34 5.45
CA LEU A 441 16.70 1.97 6.77
C LEU A 441 16.39 0.99 7.91
N LEU A 442 15.36 0.16 7.72
CA LEU A 442 15.04 -0.89 8.68
C LEU A 442 16.19 -1.89 8.82
N GLY A 443 16.82 -2.26 7.71
CA GLY A 443 18.02 -3.11 7.68
C GLY A 443 19.21 -2.46 8.38
N MET A 444 19.45 -1.17 8.17
CA MET A 444 20.49 -0.40 8.88
C MET A 444 20.24 -0.41 10.39
N TYR A 445 19.00 -0.18 10.80
CA TYR A 445 18.61 -0.21 12.21
C TYR A 445 18.78 -1.61 12.82
N ALA A 446 18.36 -2.65 12.13
CA ALA A 446 18.48 -4.04 12.58
C ALA A 446 19.95 -4.47 12.80
N LEU A 447 20.89 -3.89 12.05
CA LEU A 447 22.33 -4.16 12.19
C LEU A 447 23.07 -3.19 13.13
N GLY A 448 22.37 -2.20 13.72
CA GLY A 448 22.99 -1.17 14.55
C GLY A 448 23.87 -0.19 13.76
N LEU A 449 23.64 -0.05 12.46
CA LEU A 449 24.32 0.94 11.62
C LEU A 449 23.73 2.35 11.80
N VAL A 450 22.51 2.44 12.31
CA VAL A 450 21.84 3.65 12.77
C VAL A 450 21.20 3.37 14.14
N ASP A 451 21.15 4.38 15.00
CA ASP A 451 20.73 4.24 16.41
C ASP A 451 19.20 4.21 16.57
N SER A 452 18.46 4.79 15.62
CA SER A 452 16.99 4.91 15.64
C SER A 452 16.43 4.97 14.23
N LEU A 453 15.18 4.52 14.04
CA LEU A 453 14.42 4.75 12.82
C LEU A 453 14.04 6.22 12.61
N ASP A 454 14.15 7.06 13.64
CA ASP A 454 13.87 8.49 13.54
C ASP A 454 14.87 9.23 12.64
N VAL A 455 16.07 8.67 12.44
CA VAL A 455 17.05 9.17 11.47
C VAL A 455 16.47 9.34 10.05
N ALA A 456 15.42 8.60 9.73
CA ALA A 456 14.72 8.75 8.46
C ALA A 456 14.22 10.18 8.22
N ALA A 457 13.80 10.88 9.28
CA ALA A 457 13.35 12.27 9.18
C ALA A 457 14.48 13.23 8.71
N ASP A 458 15.71 12.95 9.14
CA ASP A 458 16.89 13.77 8.84
C ASP A 458 17.50 13.40 7.47
N LEU A 459 17.46 12.12 7.11
CA LEU A 459 18.01 11.62 5.85
C LEU A 459 17.14 11.99 4.64
N VAL A 460 15.83 12.17 4.84
CA VAL A 460 14.90 12.55 3.78
C VAL A 460 14.85 14.07 3.62
N ARG A 461 15.57 14.57 2.63
CA ARG A 461 15.59 16.00 2.32
C ARG A 461 14.29 16.44 1.65
N ILE A 462 13.63 17.45 2.20
CA ILE A 462 12.48 18.10 1.57
C ILE A 462 12.97 19.05 0.48
N ALA A 463 12.48 18.89 -0.75
CA ALA A 463 12.81 19.72 -1.91
C ALA A 463 11.89 20.93 -2.04
N ASP A 464 10.60 20.75 -1.68
CA ASP A 464 9.58 21.78 -1.83
C ASP A 464 8.45 21.60 -0.82
N THR A 465 7.72 22.68 -0.53
CA THR A 465 6.55 22.67 0.36
C THR A 465 5.45 23.53 -0.25
N VAL A 466 4.27 22.94 -0.42
CA VAL A 466 3.07 23.62 -0.87
C VAL A 466 2.14 23.87 0.31
N ARG A 467 1.79 25.12 0.54
CA ARG A 467 0.84 25.53 1.58
C ARG A 467 -0.57 25.65 1.01
N PRO A 468 -1.61 25.34 1.80
CA PRO A 468 -2.97 25.54 1.36
C PRO A 468 -3.26 27.03 1.12
N ASP A 469 -3.95 27.34 0.02
CA ASP A 469 -4.56 28.65 -0.19
C ASP A 469 -5.81 28.75 0.69
N PRO A 470 -5.92 29.76 1.59
CA PRO A 470 -7.01 29.84 2.54
C PRO A 470 -8.39 29.90 1.86
N SER A 471 -8.51 30.54 0.70
CA SER A 471 -9.78 30.68 -0.03
C SER A 471 -10.18 29.36 -0.69
N ALA A 472 -9.25 28.65 -1.32
CA ALA A 472 -9.50 27.34 -1.91
C ALA A 472 -9.76 26.27 -0.84
N ALA A 473 -9.00 26.28 0.25
CA ALA A 473 -9.20 25.38 1.38
C ALA A 473 -10.59 25.53 2.01
N ALA A 474 -11.12 26.77 2.11
CA ALA A 474 -12.48 27.00 2.58
C ALA A 474 -13.54 26.38 1.64
N VAL A 475 -13.32 26.44 0.32
CA VAL A 475 -14.21 25.78 -0.66
C VAL A 475 -14.21 24.26 -0.44
N TYR A 476 -13.03 23.63 -0.35
CA TYR A 476 -12.95 22.17 -0.16
C TYR A 476 -13.46 21.74 1.22
N ALA A 477 -13.26 22.54 2.26
CA ALA A 477 -13.83 22.27 3.58
C ALA A 477 -15.37 22.26 3.54
N ALA A 478 -15.99 23.14 2.74
CA ALA A 478 -17.44 23.15 2.54
C ALA A 478 -17.94 22.00 1.65
N LEU A 479 -17.15 21.56 0.66
CA LEU A 479 -17.51 20.46 -0.23
C LEU A 479 -17.35 19.09 0.44
N ARG A 480 -16.40 18.91 1.36
CA ARG A 480 -16.08 17.62 1.97
C ARG A 480 -17.28 16.91 2.61
N PRO A 481 -18.12 17.54 3.46
CA PRO A 481 -19.31 16.88 4.00
C PRO A 481 -20.30 16.50 2.89
N VAL A 482 -20.50 17.35 1.88
CA VAL A 482 -21.38 17.03 0.73
C VAL A 482 -20.83 15.81 -0.04
N PHE A 483 -19.52 15.76 -0.25
CA PHE A 483 -18.87 14.62 -0.91
C PHE A 483 -19.05 13.31 -0.11
N ALA A 484 -18.93 13.36 1.22
CA ALA A 484 -19.18 12.21 2.09
C ALA A 484 -20.64 11.75 2.02
N ASP A 485 -21.60 12.68 2.15
CA ASP A 485 -23.04 12.37 2.13
C ASP A 485 -23.50 11.79 0.79
N LEU A 486 -22.87 12.15 -0.34
CA LEU A 486 -23.18 11.62 -1.66
C LEU A 486 -22.89 10.11 -1.77
N TYR A 487 -21.87 9.61 -1.08
CA TYR A 487 -21.62 8.16 -1.04
C TYR A 487 -22.85 7.44 -0.48
N ASP A 488 -23.30 7.81 0.71
CA ASP A 488 -24.42 7.14 1.38
C ASP A 488 -25.73 7.33 0.61
N ALA A 489 -25.98 8.51 0.05
CA ALA A 489 -27.16 8.78 -0.78
C ALA A 489 -27.23 7.89 -2.03
N LEU A 490 -26.07 7.51 -2.61
CA LEU A 490 -26.02 6.72 -3.83
C LEU A 490 -25.93 5.20 -3.59
N VAL A 491 -25.70 4.71 -2.36
CA VAL A 491 -25.64 3.28 -2.04
C VAL A 491 -26.84 2.48 -2.57
N PRO A 492 -28.12 2.92 -2.41
CA PRO A 492 -29.28 2.22 -2.99
C PRO A 492 -29.20 2.13 -4.53
N THR A 493 -28.74 3.21 -5.16
CA THR A 493 -28.57 3.28 -6.62
C THR A 493 -27.47 2.35 -7.09
N TYR A 494 -26.30 2.30 -6.43
CA TYR A 494 -25.22 1.38 -6.73
C TYR A 494 -25.69 -0.07 -6.68
N ARG A 495 -26.40 -0.48 -5.62
CA ARG A 495 -26.98 -1.82 -5.50
C ARG A 495 -27.92 -2.16 -6.66
N SER A 496 -28.69 -1.20 -7.13
CA SER A 496 -29.62 -1.39 -8.25
C SER A 496 -28.86 -1.54 -9.57
N LEU A 497 -27.83 -0.73 -9.82
CA LEU A 497 -26.98 -0.80 -11.00
C LEU A 497 -26.21 -2.11 -11.08
N HIS A 498 -25.66 -2.62 -9.97
CA HIS A 498 -24.99 -3.91 -9.93
C HIS A 498 -25.94 -5.06 -10.30
N ARG A 499 -27.19 -5.06 -9.77
CA ARG A 499 -28.19 -6.06 -10.16
C ARG A 499 -28.54 -6.03 -11.63
N LEU A 500 -28.60 -4.84 -12.25
CA LEU A 500 -28.93 -4.69 -13.67
C LEU A 500 -27.77 -5.05 -14.59
N SER A 501 -26.53 -4.80 -14.18
CA SER A 501 -25.33 -5.08 -15.00
C SER A 501 -24.79 -6.51 -14.83
N GLY A 502 -25.34 -7.31 -13.92
CA GLY A 502 -24.87 -8.66 -13.63
C GLY A 502 -23.46 -8.70 -12.99
N ARG A 503 -23.05 -7.58 -12.39
CA ARG A 503 -21.74 -7.43 -11.73
C ARG A 503 -21.80 -7.83 -10.26
#